data_a0202b40861e6f5f771f3d6b36fe2561
#
_entry.id   a0202b40861e6f5f771f3d6b36fe2561
#
_cell.length_a   1.000
_cell.length_b   1.000
_cell.length_c   1.000
_cell.angle_alpha   90.00
_cell.angle_beta   90.00
_cell.angle_gamma   90.00
#
_symmetry.space_group_name_H-M   'P 1'
#
loop_
_entity.id
_entity.type
_entity.pdbx_description
1 polymer ?
#
loop_
_entity_poly.entity_id
_entity_poly.type
_entity_poly.pdbx_seq_one_letter_code
_entity_poly.pdbx_strand_id
1 'polypeptide(L)'
;MSTNKRHTITAALPYANGPLHLGHLAGVYISADIYARFLRSAGEDVVFICGSDEHGAAITLRAKKEGKTPKDIVDTYHKSNKKVFNQLGVSFDIYDRTSADHHHQTAKAVSYTHLTLPTN
;
A
#
# COMPACT_ATOMS: atom_id res chain seq x y z
N MET A 1 19.11 -13.83 26.91
CA MET A 1 19.18 -12.76 25.91
C MET A 1 17.91 -12.84 25.07
N SER A 2 17.01 -11.86 25.17
CA SER A 2 15.83 -11.79 24.30
C SER A 2 16.34 -11.47 22.88
N THR A 3 16.19 -12.42 21.96
CA THR A 3 16.44 -12.14 20.53
C THR A 3 15.22 -11.40 20.01
N ASN A 4 15.30 -10.09 19.89
CA ASN A 4 14.23 -9.29 19.25
C ASN A 4 13.92 -9.90 17.88
N LYS A 5 12.66 -10.19 17.65
CA LYS A 5 12.20 -10.72 16.36
C LYS A 5 12.01 -9.58 15.37
N ARG A 6 12.25 -9.88 14.11
CA ARG A 6 11.91 -8.97 13.00
C ARG A 6 10.53 -9.28 12.48
N HIS A 7 9.72 -8.24 12.33
CA HIS A 7 8.36 -8.33 11.82
C HIS A 7 8.18 -7.40 10.62
N THR A 8 7.65 -7.94 9.54
CA THR A 8 7.14 -7.13 8.44
C THR A 8 5.63 -7.18 8.48
N ILE A 9 5.00 -6.03 8.70
CA ILE A 9 3.56 -5.89 8.71
C ILE A 9 3.15 -5.22 7.40
N THR A 10 2.18 -5.81 6.73
CA THR A 10 1.59 -5.24 5.52
C THR A 10 0.10 -4.99 5.74
N ALA A 11 -0.41 -3.90 5.19
CA ALA A 11 -1.83 -3.65 5.08
C ALA A 11 -2.27 -3.80 3.62
N ALA A 12 -3.52 -4.22 3.40
CA ALA A 12 -4.07 -4.29 2.05
C ALA A 12 -3.99 -2.92 1.38
N LEU A 13 -3.51 -2.89 0.13
CA LEU A 13 -3.32 -1.64 -0.60
C LEU A 13 -4.68 -1.01 -0.95
N PRO A 14 -4.96 0.24 -0.55
CA PRO A 14 -6.18 0.92 -0.97
C PRO A 14 -6.14 1.18 -2.48
N TYR A 15 -7.25 0.88 -3.14
CA TYR A 15 -7.38 1.12 -4.56
C TYR A 15 -7.53 2.63 -4.83
N ALA A 16 -6.64 3.19 -5.66
CA ALA A 16 -6.55 4.63 -5.89
C ALA A 16 -7.61 5.15 -6.88
N ASN A 17 -8.86 4.76 -6.68
CA ASN A 17 -10.00 5.19 -7.49
C ASN A 17 -11.09 5.93 -6.70
N GLY A 18 -10.88 6.16 -5.42
CA GLY A 18 -11.86 6.81 -4.54
C GLY A 18 -11.28 7.20 -3.18
N PRO A 19 -12.04 7.99 -2.38
CA PRO A 19 -11.64 8.33 -1.03
C PRO A 19 -11.74 7.11 -0.09
N LEU A 20 -10.90 7.09 0.94
CA LEU A 20 -11.05 6.16 2.05
C LEU A 20 -12.33 6.46 2.84
N HIS A 21 -12.96 5.43 3.38
CA HIS A 21 -14.09 5.53 4.28
C HIS A 21 -13.83 4.76 5.58
N LEU A 22 -14.69 4.96 6.58
CA LEU A 22 -14.52 4.37 7.92
C LEU A 22 -14.33 2.85 7.90
N GLY A 23 -15.00 2.13 6.99
CA GLY A 23 -14.84 0.68 6.85
C GLY A 23 -13.42 0.28 6.44
N HIS A 24 -12.78 1.03 5.54
CA HIS A 24 -11.37 0.82 5.20
C HIS A 24 -10.47 1.08 6.40
N LEU A 25 -10.69 2.20 7.09
CA LEU A 25 -9.85 2.64 8.20
C LEU A 25 -9.92 1.67 9.38
N ALA A 26 -11.13 1.36 9.85
CA ALA A 26 -11.33 0.52 11.02
C ALA A 26 -11.02 -0.97 10.74
N GLY A 27 -11.38 -1.46 9.55
CA GLY A 27 -11.24 -2.87 9.22
C GLY A 27 -9.80 -3.30 8.89
N VAL A 28 -8.96 -2.39 8.41
CA VAL A 28 -7.62 -2.73 7.92
C VAL A 28 -6.54 -1.88 8.58
N TYR A 29 -6.55 -0.56 8.34
CA TYR A 29 -5.34 0.26 8.59
C TYR A 29 -5.12 0.55 10.07
N ILE A 30 -6.17 0.90 10.81
CA ILE A 30 -6.08 1.16 12.25
C ILE A 30 -5.75 -0.12 13.00
N SER A 31 -6.36 -1.24 12.64
CA SER A 31 -6.09 -2.53 13.26
C SER A 31 -4.64 -2.96 13.07
N ALA A 32 -4.10 -2.80 11.85
CA ALA A 32 -2.70 -3.11 11.56
C ALA A 32 -1.74 -2.14 12.28
N ASP A 33 -2.08 -0.85 12.38
CA ASP A 33 -1.30 0.14 13.11
C ASP A 33 -1.23 -0.13 14.61
N ILE A 34 -2.35 -0.52 15.23
CA ILE A 34 -2.38 -0.92 16.64
C ILE A 34 -1.43 -2.10 16.87
N TYR A 35 -1.45 -3.09 15.99
CA TYR A 35 -0.55 -4.24 16.12
C TYR A 35 0.92 -3.86 15.93
N ALA A 36 1.23 -3.01 14.94
CA ALA A 36 2.58 -2.50 14.72
C ALA A 36 3.11 -1.75 15.95
N ARG A 37 2.28 -0.87 16.52
CA ARG A 37 2.62 -0.12 17.74
C ARG A 37 2.82 -1.02 18.95
N PHE A 38 1.97 -2.02 19.10
CA PHE A 38 2.10 -3.01 20.18
C PHE A 38 3.47 -3.71 20.10
N LEU A 39 3.84 -4.24 18.95
CA LEU A 39 5.13 -4.90 18.78
C LEU A 39 6.31 -3.96 19.01
N ARG A 40 6.25 -2.72 18.51
CA ARG A 40 7.29 -1.71 18.77
C ARG A 40 7.42 -1.39 20.27
N SER A 41 6.29 -1.30 20.98
CA SER A 41 6.32 -1.06 22.43
C SER A 41 6.86 -2.24 23.22
N ALA A 42 6.74 -3.46 22.67
CA ALA A 42 7.37 -4.66 23.21
C ALA A 42 8.87 -4.78 22.90
N GLY A 43 9.45 -3.82 22.17
CA GLY A 43 10.86 -3.79 21.81
C GLY A 43 11.22 -4.63 20.58
N GLU A 44 10.23 -5.07 19.79
CA GLU A 44 10.47 -5.83 18.58
C GLU A 44 10.90 -4.93 17.40
N ASP A 45 11.67 -5.48 16.45
CA ASP A 45 12.07 -4.80 15.20
C ASP A 45 10.93 -4.90 14.18
N VAL A 46 10.26 -3.77 13.90
CA VAL A 46 9.02 -3.75 13.10
C VAL A 46 9.15 -2.80 11.93
N VAL A 47 8.87 -3.32 10.73
CA VAL A 47 8.63 -2.53 9.52
C VAL A 47 7.16 -2.66 9.13
N PHE A 48 6.45 -1.53 9.05
CA PHE A 48 5.05 -1.46 8.66
C PHE A 48 4.90 -0.73 7.33
N ILE A 49 4.48 -1.45 6.30
CA ILE A 49 4.44 -0.97 4.92
C ILE A 49 3.04 -1.08 4.32
N CYS A 50 2.72 -0.09 3.49
CA CYS A 50 1.52 -0.07 2.65
C CYS A 50 1.81 0.73 1.38
N GLY A 51 0.81 0.84 0.51
CA GLY A 51 0.89 1.65 -0.69
C GLY A 51 -0.47 1.74 -1.36
N SER A 52 -0.62 2.59 -2.37
CA SER A 52 -1.83 2.63 -3.19
C SER A 52 -1.75 1.65 -4.34
N ASP A 53 -2.84 0.89 -4.54
CA ASP A 53 -3.04 0.10 -5.75
C ASP A 53 -3.53 1.02 -6.88
N GLU A 54 -2.72 1.14 -7.94
CA GLU A 54 -2.90 2.16 -8.98
C GLU A 54 -3.11 1.57 -10.38
N HIS A 55 -3.41 0.29 -10.47
CA HIS A 55 -3.66 -0.37 -11.73
C HIS A 55 -5.07 -0.97 -11.79
N GLY A 56 -5.65 -1.03 -13.00
CA GLY A 56 -6.90 -1.73 -13.25
C GLY A 56 -7.97 -0.91 -13.96
N ALA A 57 -8.99 -1.61 -14.46
CA ALA A 57 -10.03 -1.06 -15.33
C ALA A 57 -10.88 0.03 -14.66
N ALA A 58 -11.14 -0.07 -13.35
CA ALA A 58 -11.99 0.90 -12.66
C ALA A 58 -11.37 2.30 -12.60
N ILE A 59 -10.04 2.41 -12.55
CA ILE A 59 -9.33 3.70 -12.65
C ILE A 59 -9.51 4.30 -14.04
N THR A 60 -9.36 3.49 -15.08
CA THR A 60 -9.55 3.93 -16.47
C THR A 60 -10.99 4.37 -16.74
N LEU A 61 -11.98 3.62 -16.23
CA LEU A 61 -13.40 3.97 -16.36
C LEU A 61 -13.71 5.28 -15.63
N ARG A 62 -13.18 5.45 -14.43
CA ARG A 62 -13.35 6.70 -13.67
C ARG A 62 -12.70 7.89 -14.38
N ALA A 63 -11.50 7.72 -14.90
CA ALA A 63 -10.80 8.75 -15.66
C ALA A 63 -11.64 9.22 -16.87
N LYS A 64 -12.18 8.28 -17.64
CA LYS A 64 -13.08 8.59 -18.77
C LYS A 64 -14.33 9.35 -18.32
N LYS A 65 -14.96 8.92 -17.21
CA LYS A 65 -16.16 9.58 -16.66
C LYS A 65 -15.88 11.01 -16.20
N GLU A 66 -14.70 11.27 -15.65
CA GLU A 66 -14.30 12.59 -15.14
C GLU A 66 -13.58 13.46 -16.20
N GLY A 67 -13.36 12.97 -17.41
CA GLY A 67 -12.60 13.68 -18.45
C GLY A 67 -11.14 13.90 -18.08
N LYS A 68 -10.55 12.97 -17.32
CA LYS A 68 -9.18 13.04 -16.82
C LYS A 68 -8.34 11.87 -17.33
N THR A 69 -7.04 11.93 -17.11
CA THR A 69 -6.17 10.78 -17.36
C THR A 69 -6.19 9.80 -16.17
N PRO A 70 -5.91 8.51 -16.38
CA PRO A 70 -5.73 7.56 -15.30
C PRO A 70 -4.70 8.03 -14.26
N LYS A 71 -3.63 8.68 -14.73
CA LYS A 71 -2.58 9.24 -13.86
C LYS A 71 -3.12 10.33 -12.94
N ASP A 72 -3.96 11.23 -13.44
CA ASP A 72 -4.56 12.30 -12.61
C ASP A 72 -5.43 11.72 -11.49
N ILE A 73 -6.17 10.63 -11.79
CA ILE A 73 -7.00 9.94 -10.81
C ILE A 73 -6.13 9.36 -9.70
N VAL A 74 -5.13 8.53 -10.05
CA VAL A 74 -4.30 7.88 -9.03
C VAL A 74 -3.47 8.88 -8.24
N ASP A 75 -2.94 9.95 -8.87
CA ASP A 75 -2.22 11.01 -8.18
C ASP A 75 -3.10 11.74 -7.15
N THR A 76 -4.36 11.98 -7.51
CA THR A 76 -5.33 12.62 -6.62
C THR A 76 -5.60 11.75 -5.39
N TYR A 77 -5.94 10.47 -5.62
CA TYR A 77 -6.34 9.58 -4.52
C TYR A 77 -5.15 9.08 -3.69
N HIS A 78 -3.98 8.88 -4.29
CA HIS A 78 -2.76 8.61 -3.51
C HIS A 78 -2.48 9.74 -2.50
N LYS A 79 -2.49 10.99 -2.96
CA LYS A 79 -2.27 12.16 -2.09
C LYS A 79 -3.35 12.29 -1.02
N SER A 80 -4.61 12.09 -1.40
CA SER A 80 -5.74 12.14 -0.46
C SER A 80 -5.62 11.07 0.63
N ASN A 81 -5.36 9.82 0.24
CA ASN A 81 -5.24 8.71 1.17
C ASN A 81 -4.04 8.90 2.12
N LYS A 82 -2.90 9.32 1.59
CA LYS A 82 -1.70 9.63 2.39
C LYS A 82 -1.99 10.73 3.43
N LYS A 83 -2.73 11.77 3.03
CA LYS A 83 -3.15 12.84 3.94
C LYS A 83 -4.03 12.30 5.07
N VAL A 84 -5.02 11.44 4.76
CA VAL A 84 -5.90 10.83 5.75
C VAL A 84 -5.11 9.97 6.74
N PHE A 85 -4.21 9.12 6.27
CA PHE A 85 -3.35 8.31 7.14
C PHE A 85 -2.48 9.17 8.06
N ASN A 86 -1.89 10.24 7.53
CA ASN A 86 -1.10 11.17 8.34
C ASN A 86 -1.95 11.88 9.40
N GLN A 87 -3.16 12.31 9.06
CA GLN A 87 -4.08 12.96 10.02
C GLN A 87 -4.53 12.01 11.14
N LEU A 88 -4.67 10.73 10.84
CA LEU A 88 -4.99 9.68 11.83
C LEU A 88 -3.75 9.18 12.58
N GLY A 89 -2.57 9.63 12.21
CA GLY A 89 -1.32 9.20 12.82
C GLY A 89 -0.97 7.73 12.56
N VAL A 90 -1.47 7.13 11.47
CA VAL A 90 -1.08 5.75 11.09
C VAL A 90 0.42 5.67 10.86
N SER A 91 1.10 4.77 11.55
CA SER A 91 2.55 4.74 11.68
C SER A 91 3.26 3.90 10.60
N PHE A 92 2.85 4.04 9.35
CA PHE A 92 3.60 3.43 8.24
C PHE A 92 5.04 3.93 8.20
N ASP A 93 5.99 3.01 8.09
CA ASP A 93 7.38 3.35 7.74
C ASP A 93 7.46 3.74 6.27
N ILE A 94 6.70 3.04 5.41
CA ILE A 94 6.63 3.31 3.98
C ILE A 94 5.16 3.28 3.53
N TYR A 95 4.72 4.36 2.88
CA TYR A 95 3.48 4.40 2.11
C TYR A 95 3.80 4.85 0.68
N ASP A 96 3.79 3.91 -0.25
CA ASP A 96 4.27 4.09 -1.61
C ASP A 96 3.19 3.79 -2.67
N ARG A 97 3.58 3.50 -3.90
CA ARG A 97 2.70 3.38 -5.07
C ARG A 97 3.05 2.16 -5.91
N THR A 98 2.06 1.42 -6.37
CA THR A 98 2.31 0.32 -7.33
C THR A 98 2.73 0.84 -8.71
N SER A 99 2.47 2.11 -9.04
CA SER A 99 2.92 2.76 -10.27
C SER A 99 4.34 3.35 -10.21
N ALA A 100 5.03 3.23 -9.07
CA ALA A 100 6.40 3.74 -8.95
C ALA A 100 7.40 2.91 -9.78
N ASP A 101 8.39 3.56 -10.36
CA ASP A 101 9.38 2.91 -11.25
C ASP A 101 10.12 1.77 -10.55
N HIS A 102 10.53 1.96 -9.30
CA HIS A 102 11.21 0.91 -8.53
C HIS A 102 10.29 -0.28 -8.25
N HIS A 103 8.97 -0.06 -8.05
CA HIS A 103 8.01 -1.14 -7.91
C HIS A 103 7.90 -1.94 -9.21
N HIS A 104 7.80 -1.27 -10.36
CA HIS A 104 7.78 -1.92 -11.67
C HIS A 104 9.05 -2.74 -11.93
N GLN A 105 10.21 -2.20 -11.59
CA GLN A 105 11.49 -2.91 -11.74
C GLN A 105 11.52 -4.17 -10.88
N THR A 106 11.13 -4.06 -9.61
CA THR A 106 11.07 -5.19 -8.68
C THR A 106 10.06 -6.24 -9.11
N ALA A 107 8.85 -5.82 -9.49
CA ALA A 107 7.80 -6.73 -9.97
C ALA A 107 8.24 -7.52 -11.21
N LYS A 108 8.92 -6.87 -12.17
CA LYS A 108 9.51 -7.54 -13.33
C LYS A 108 10.55 -8.56 -12.92
N ALA A 109 11.49 -8.21 -12.04
CA ALA A 109 12.53 -9.11 -11.57
C ALA A 109 11.95 -10.34 -10.87
N VAL A 110 10.99 -10.14 -9.96
CA VAL A 110 10.32 -11.24 -9.25
C VAL A 110 9.52 -12.13 -10.21
N SER A 111 8.81 -11.54 -11.16
CA SER A 111 8.08 -12.29 -12.18
C SER A 111 9.02 -13.19 -13.01
N TYR A 112 10.17 -12.66 -13.42
CA TYR A 112 11.16 -13.41 -14.17
C TYR A 112 11.76 -14.58 -13.39
N THR A 113 11.98 -14.42 -12.09
CA THR A 113 12.62 -15.47 -11.25
C THR A 113 11.63 -16.53 -10.76
N HIS A 114 10.34 -16.20 -10.61
CA HIS A 114 9.35 -17.06 -9.96
C HIS A 114 8.28 -17.59 -10.92
N LEU A 115 8.06 -16.94 -12.06
CA LEU A 115 7.00 -17.26 -13.02
C LEU A 115 7.53 -17.72 -14.37
N THR A 116 8.79 -18.10 -14.50
CA THR A 116 9.30 -18.76 -15.70
C THR A 116 8.57 -20.09 -15.85
N LEU A 117 7.72 -20.20 -16.86
CA LEU A 117 7.14 -21.47 -17.26
C LEU A 117 8.29 -22.42 -17.60
N PRO A 118 8.21 -23.71 -17.19
CA PRO A 118 9.18 -24.70 -17.64
C PRO A 118 9.13 -24.74 -19.17
N THR A 119 10.25 -24.37 -19.80
CA THR A 119 10.42 -24.58 -21.24
C THR A 119 10.67 -26.07 -21.44
N ASN A 120 9.66 -26.77 -21.95
CA ASN A 120 9.83 -28.13 -22.45
C ASN A 120 10.69 -28.12 -23.72
#